data_10c559be5fe515478a4ac8e1f65ea093
#
_entry.id   10c559be5fe515478a4ac8e1f65ea093
#
_cell.length_a   1.000
_cell.length_b   1.000
_cell.length_c   1.000
_cell.angle_alpha   90.00
_cell.angle_beta   90.00
_cell.angle_gamma   90.00
#
_symmetry.space_group_name_H-M   'P 1'
#
loop_
_entity.id
_entity.type
_entity.pdbx_description
1 polymer ?
#
loop_
_entity_poly.entity_id
_entity_poly.type
_entity_poly.pdbx_seq_one_letter_code
_entity_poly.pdbx_strand_id
1 'polypeptide(L)'
;MFEELFAYPTVLHRHREAPWATERARYLAHRAEQGCAHPTLLRLASALLLVARELDASPGLAVPPEQIAVAAERWAQRQRRRGRARRPRWSRGRFVQVATQWLRFLGRLREPVTAPAPWSAAVEDFAGWMQRERGLSLCTIRNRRWHLGQFLGWYAPQGRPLAAVAATDLDAFLAALGRRGWTRVSIATSAKALRAFFRHAELRGGCAPGIAAAIATPRLFAQETCPAGPPWEEVQRLLARTQTDQPRDLRDRALLLLCAVYGLRASEVVGLRLDHLDWEREVLWVPRAKAQGRTQPYPLVQTVGEALLAYLQRVRPRSARREMFLTLRAPFRPLSPGGLYHVTSSRLTELGSPTPHRGPHAFRHACAMRLVAAGCSLKVIGDHLGHRSTSATRLYAKVDLVALREVAALALGGVA
;
A
#
# COMPACT_ATOMS: atom_id res chain seq x y z
N MET A 1 -33.14 12.77 -3.42
CA MET A 1 -31.72 12.73 -3.88
C MET A 1 -31.41 13.66 -5.04
N PHE A 2 -32.12 13.57 -6.21
CA PHE A 2 -31.87 14.51 -7.30
C PHE A 2 -32.32 15.94 -6.95
N GLU A 3 -33.41 16.11 -6.22
CA GLU A 3 -33.92 17.37 -5.71
C GLU A 3 -32.93 18.07 -4.75
N GLU A 4 -32.19 17.30 -4.00
CA GLU A 4 -31.17 17.81 -3.07
C GLU A 4 -29.89 18.23 -3.81
N LEU A 5 -29.66 17.65 -4.99
CA LEU A 5 -28.46 17.93 -5.79
C LEU A 5 -28.63 19.05 -6.81
N PHE A 6 -29.84 19.21 -7.37
CA PHE A 6 -30.08 20.10 -8.50
C PHE A 6 -31.20 21.10 -8.20
N ALA A 7 -30.83 22.36 -8.23
CA ALA A 7 -31.78 23.46 -8.04
C ALA A 7 -32.57 23.81 -9.33
N TYR A 8 -32.02 23.52 -10.52
CA TYR A 8 -32.64 23.90 -11.78
C TYR A 8 -33.62 22.83 -12.28
N PRO A 9 -34.92 23.18 -12.52
CA PRO A 9 -35.94 22.24 -12.96
C PRO A 9 -35.59 21.45 -14.23
N THR A 10 -34.96 22.09 -15.20
CA THR A 10 -34.53 21.47 -16.46
C THR A 10 -33.46 20.40 -16.26
N VAL A 11 -32.54 20.61 -15.31
CA VAL A 11 -31.51 19.63 -14.97
C VAL A 11 -32.12 18.48 -14.20
N LEU A 12 -33.01 18.78 -13.26
CA LEU A 12 -33.74 17.78 -12.47
C LEU A 12 -34.56 16.86 -13.38
N HIS A 13 -35.38 17.44 -14.29
CA HIS A 13 -36.16 16.71 -15.26
C HIS A 13 -35.26 15.78 -16.11
N ARG A 14 -34.15 16.30 -16.66
CA ARG A 14 -33.18 15.51 -17.43
C ARG A 14 -32.62 14.32 -16.67
N HIS A 15 -32.43 14.41 -15.35
CA HIS A 15 -31.94 13.31 -14.53
C HIS A 15 -33.05 12.30 -14.20
N ARG A 16 -34.31 12.75 -14.06
CA ARG A 16 -35.45 11.89 -13.77
C ARG A 16 -35.87 11.05 -14.99
N GLU A 17 -35.93 11.65 -16.17
CA GLU A 17 -36.36 10.98 -17.40
C GLU A 17 -35.29 10.09 -18.06
N ALA A 18 -34.04 10.22 -17.63
CA ALA A 18 -32.96 9.44 -18.22
C ALA A 18 -32.93 8.01 -17.68
N PRO A 19 -32.40 7.05 -18.47
CA PRO A 19 -32.33 5.63 -18.06
C PRO A 19 -31.72 5.43 -16.67
N TRP A 20 -32.19 4.41 -15.98
CA TRP A 20 -31.70 4.00 -14.66
C TRP A 20 -31.84 5.09 -13.57
N ALA A 21 -32.90 5.90 -13.60
CA ALA A 21 -33.07 7.02 -12.67
C ALA A 21 -33.04 6.56 -11.21
N THR A 22 -33.79 5.53 -10.87
CA THR A 22 -33.87 4.98 -9.50
C THR A 22 -32.53 4.44 -9.02
N GLU A 23 -31.86 3.65 -9.84
CA GLU A 23 -30.56 3.05 -9.52
C GLU A 23 -29.46 4.10 -9.38
N ARG A 24 -29.49 5.15 -10.21
CA ARG A 24 -28.56 6.28 -10.08
C ARG A 24 -28.81 7.07 -8.80
N ALA A 25 -30.09 7.30 -8.44
CA ALA A 25 -30.45 7.97 -7.21
C ALA A 25 -30.02 7.17 -5.97
N ARG A 26 -30.24 5.84 -5.95
CA ARG A 26 -29.80 4.94 -4.88
C ARG A 26 -28.27 4.99 -4.69
N TYR A 27 -27.51 4.94 -5.78
CA TYR A 27 -26.05 5.00 -5.67
C TYR A 27 -25.55 6.35 -5.19
N LEU A 28 -26.16 7.46 -5.62
CA LEU A 28 -25.84 8.80 -5.14
C LEU A 28 -26.15 8.96 -3.65
N ALA A 29 -27.30 8.46 -3.19
CA ALA A 29 -27.66 8.44 -1.77
C ALA A 29 -26.64 7.67 -0.94
N HIS A 30 -26.30 6.45 -1.37
CA HIS A 30 -25.26 5.66 -0.74
C HIS A 30 -23.89 6.38 -0.67
N ARG A 31 -23.53 7.14 -1.72
CA ARG A 31 -22.29 7.93 -1.72
C ARG A 31 -22.37 9.16 -0.79
N ALA A 32 -23.56 9.76 -0.66
CA ALA A 32 -23.81 10.84 0.29
C ALA A 32 -23.69 10.35 1.74
N GLU A 33 -24.29 9.21 2.07
CA GLU A 33 -24.17 8.53 3.37
C GLU A 33 -22.70 8.21 3.73
N GLN A 34 -21.87 7.91 2.73
CA GLN A 34 -20.44 7.72 2.90
C GLN A 34 -19.67 9.03 3.11
N GLY A 35 -20.34 10.19 3.16
CA GLY A 35 -19.74 11.49 3.38
C GLY A 35 -19.16 12.13 2.12
N CYS A 36 -19.59 11.75 0.92
CA CYS A 36 -19.16 12.43 -0.30
C CYS A 36 -19.66 13.88 -0.32
N ALA A 37 -18.74 14.82 -0.54
CA ALA A 37 -19.06 16.23 -0.64
C ALA A 37 -19.98 16.51 -1.83
N HIS A 38 -20.90 17.48 -1.69
CA HIS A 38 -21.87 17.88 -2.69
C HIS A 38 -21.28 18.13 -4.10
N PRO A 39 -20.13 18.85 -4.29
CA PRO A 39 -19.54 19.01 -5.62
C PRO A 39 -19.05 17.68 -6.25
N THR A 40 -18.72 16.70 -5.42
CA THR A 40 -18.32 15.35 -5.89
C THR A 40 -19.54 14.56 -6.34
N LEU A 41 -20.66 14.66 -5.61
CA LEU A 41 -21.93 14.06 -5.97
C LEU A 41 -22.48 14.61 -7.29
N LEU A 42 -22.40 15.92 -7.51
CA LEU A 42 -22.78 16.57 -8.79
C LEU A 42 -21.98 16.01 -9.97
N ARG A 43 -20.64 15.91 -9.82
CA ARG A 43 -19.78 15.33 -10.86
C ARG A 43 -20.06 13.85 -11.07
N LEU A 44 -20.38 13.13 -10.01
CA LEU A 44 -20.75 11.72 -10.09
C LEU A 44 -22.12 11.53 -10.76
N ALA A 45 -23.10 12.33 -10.42
CA ALA A 45 -24.43 12.32 -11.04
C ALA A 45 -24.33 12.52 -12.56
N SER A 46 -23.54 13.51 -13.01
CA SER A 46 -23.27 13.74 -14.42
C SER A 46 -22.56 12.56 -15.10
N ALA A 47 -21.62 11.93 -14.42
CA ALA A 47 -20.92 10.76 -14.94
C ALA A 47 -21.84 9.52 -15.01
N LEU A 48 -22.69 9.30 -14.00
CA LEU A 48 -23.68 8.22 -13.99
C LEU A 48 -24.75 8.40 -15.10
N LEU A 49 -25.20 9.62 -15.32
CA LEU A 49 -26.13 9.94 -16.42
C LEU A 49 -25.51 9.59 -17.77
N LEU A 50 -24.24 9.93 -17.96
CA LEU A 50 -23.50 9.59 -19.15
C LEU A 50 -23.39 8.07 -19.33
N VAL A 51 -22.94 7.36 -18.27
CA VAL A 51 -22.82 5.90 -18.29
C VAL A 51 -24.16 5.24 -18.61
N ALA A 52 -25.25 5.68 -17.96
CA ALA A 52 -26.59 5.13 -18.17
C ALA A 52 -27.10 5.30 -19.61
N ARG A 53 -26.75 6.39 -20.30
CA ARG A 53 -27.10 6.64 -21.71
C ARG A 53 -26.24 5.87 -22.71
N GLU A 54 -25.02 5.54 -22.34
CA GLU A 54 -24.08 4.86 -23.23
C GLU A 54 -24.10 3.34 -23.08
N LEU A 55 -24.51 2.86 -21.89
CA LEU A 55 -24.73 1.44 -21.67
C LEU A 55 -26.02 1.01 -22.37
N ASP A 56 -25.86 0.21 -23.41
CA ASP A 56 -26.96 -0.43 -24.14
C ASP A 56 -27.40 -1.67 -23.33
N ALA A 57 -27.98 -1.43 -22.15
CA ALA A 57 -28.41 -2.47 -21.23
C ALA A 57 -29.75 -2.11 -20.59
N SER A 58 -30.69 -3.02 -20.66
CA SER A 58 -32.00 -2.88 -20.00
C SER A 58 -31.82 -2.94 -18.49
N PRO A 59 -32.57 -2.12 -17.73
CA PRO A 59 -32.61 -2.23 -16.26
C PRO A 59 -33.03 -3.66 -15.88
N GLY A 60 -32.16 -4.37 -15.15
CA GLY A 60 -32.45 -5.75 -14.73
C GLY A 60 -31.43 -6.78 -15.20
N LEU A 61 -30.75 -6.58 -16.30
CA LEU A 61 -29.76 -7.51 -16.81
C LEU A 61 -28.36 -7.26 -16.23
N ALA A 62 -27.58 -8.34 -16.08
CA ALA A 62 -26.19 -8.25 -15.68
C ALA A 62 -25.33 -7.80 -16.89
N VAL A 63 -24.47 -6.81 -16.65
CA VAL A 63 -23.61 -6.19 -17.65
C VAL A 63 -22.19 -6.78 -17.54
N PRO A 64 -21.68 -7.40 -18.60
CA PRO A 64 -20.31 -7.91 -18.60
C PRO A 64 -19.29 -6.76 -18.77
N PRO A 65 -18.05 -6.91 -18.28
CA PRO A 65 -16.99 -5.89 -18.38
C PRO A 65 -16.68 -5.48 -19.83
N GLU A 66 -16.81 -6.40 -20.77
CA GLU A 66 -16.59 -6.17 -22.21
C GLU A 66 -17.59 -5.14 -22.77
N GLN A 67 -18.85 -5.22 -22.36
CA GLN A 67 -19.88 -4.25 -22.76
C GLN A 67 -19.58 -2.86 -22.20
N ILE A 68 -19.07 -2.77 -20.97
CA ILE A 68 -18.61 -1.51 -20.37
C ILE A 68 -17.44 -0.95 -21.17
N ALA A 69 -16.47 -1.78 -21.56
CA ALA A 69 -15.31 -1.37 -22.33
C ALA A 69 -15.70 -0.84 -23.72
N VAL A 70 -16.62 -1.50 -24.42
CA VAL A 70 -17.15 -1.09 -25.71
C VAL A 70 -17.88 0.25 -25.60
N ALA A 71 -18.75 0.42 -24.60
CA ALA A 71 -19.47 1.67 -24.37
C ALA A 71 -18.50 2.84 -24.07
N ALA A 72 -17.46 2.58 -23.25
CA ALA A 72 -16.42 3.55 -22.92
C ALA A 72 -15.63 3.99 -24.16
N GLU A 73 -15.30 3.06 -25.05
CA GLU A 73 -14.57 3.35 -26.29
C GLU A 73 -15.44 4.16 -27.25
N ARG A 74 -16.71 3.75 -27.50
CA ARG A 74 -17.67 4.52 -28.30
C ARG A 74 -17.80 5.96 -27.82
N TRP A 75 -17.93 6.14 -26.51
CA TRP A 75 -18.01 7.47 -25.91
C TRP A 75 -16.73 8.28 -26.09
N ALA A 76 -15.57 7.67 -25.83
CA ALA A 76 -14.27 8.34 -25.96
C ALA A 76 -14.00 8.81 -27.40
N GLN A 77 -14.37 8.00 -28.40
CA GLN A 77 -14.27 8.35 -29.82
C GLN A 77 -15.18 9.53 -30.19
N ARG A 78 -16.43 9.57 -29.67
CA ARG A 78 -17.33 10.71 -29.88
C ARG A 78 -16.81 12.00 -29.27
N GLN A 79 -16.20 11.93 -28.08
CA GLN A 79 -15.58 13.11 -27.46
C GLN A 79 -14.38 13.61 -28.27
N ARG A 80 -13.58 12.71 -28.83
CA ARG A 80 -12.47 13.04 -29.73
C ARG A 80 -12.93 13.76 -30.99
N ARG A 81 -13.95 13.22 -31.67
CA ARG A 81 -14.52 13.84 -32.88
C ARG A 81 -15.10 15.24 -32.62
N ARG A 82 -15.60 15.50 -31.41
CA ARG A 82 -16.14 16.82 -30.99
C ARG A 82 -15.08 17.80 -30.47
N GLY A 83 -13.81 17.47 -30.54
CA GLY A 83 -12.71 18.32 -30.04
C GLY A 83 -12.71 18.54 -28.51
N ARG A 84 -13.58 17.83 -27.77
CA ARG A 84 -13.79 18.03 -26.32
C ARG A 84 -12.84 17.26 -25.42
N ALA A 85 -12.05 16.36 -25.94
CA ALA A 85 -11.13 15.53 -25.16
C ALA A 85 -9.67 15.73 -25.59
N ARG A 86 -8.89 16.44 -24.79
CA ARG A 86 -7.43 16.52 -24.97
C ARG A 86 -6.70 15.19 -24.65
N ARG A 87 -7.31 14.28 -23.84
CA ARG A 87 -6.72 12.98 -23.43
C ARG A 87 -7.81 11.88 -23.40
N PRO A 88 -8.10 11.20 -24.51
CA PRO A 88 -9.15 10.17 -24.62
C PRO A 88 -8.99 9.02 -23.63
N ARG A 89 -7.74 8.60 -23.38
CA ARG A 89 -7.43 7.49 -22.45
C ARG A 89 -7.90 7.77 -21.01
N TRP A 90 -7.81 9.01 -20.55
CA TRP A 90 -8.26 9.39 -19.21
C TRP A 90 -9.79 9.38 -19.10
N SER A 91 -10.47 9.84 -20.11
CA SER A 91 -11.93 9.84 -20.19
C SER A 91 -12.49 8.41 -20.20
N ARG A 92 -11.91 7.53 -21.01
CA ARG A 92 -12.26 6.11 -21.07
C ARG A 92 -12.06 5.43 -19.70
N GLY A 93 -10.89 5.62 -19.07
CA GLY A 93 -10.61 5.02 -17.76
C GLY A 93 -11.62 5.45 -16.69
N ARG A 94 -12.00 6.72 -16.68
CA ARG A 94 -13.01 7.24 -15.74
C ARG A 94 -14.39 6.65 -15.99
N PHE A 95 -14.81 6.52 -17.25
CA PHE A 95 -16.07 5.88 -17.62
C PHE A 95 -16.13 4.46 -17.08
N VAL A 96 -15.13 3.63 -17.41
CA VAL A 96 -15.01 2.25 -16.94
C VAL A 96 -15.06 2.18 -15.41
N GLN A 97 -14.29 3.03 -14.72
CA GLN A 97 -14.28 3.06 -13.26
C GLN A 97 -15.65 3.36 -12.65
N VAL A 98 -16.34 4.39 -13.14
CA VAL A 98 -17.66 4.78 -12.63
C VAL A 98 -18.69 3.70 -12.92
N ALA A 99 -18.74 3.18 -14.15
CA ALA A 99 -19.65 2.11 -14.55
C ALA A 99 -19.45 0.85 -13.71
N THR A 100 -18.21 0.39 -13.58
CA THR A 100 -17.86 -0.80 -12.78
C THR A 100 -18.25 -0.66 -11.31
N GLN A 101 -17.96 0.48 -10.69
CA GLN A 101 -18.29 0.73 -9.28
C GLN A 101 -19.80 0.81 -9.06
N TRP A 102 -20.51 1.46 -9.95
CA TRP A 102 -21.96 1.60 -9.89
C TRP A 102 -22.67 0.27 -10.11
N LEU A 103 -22.34 -0.46 -11.18
CA LEU A 103 -22.96 -1.76 -11.50
C LEU A 103 -22.62 -2.82 -10.44
N ARG A 104 -21.42 -2.78 -9.85
CA ARG A 104 -21.07 -3.65 -8.70
C ARG A 104 -21.92 -3.33 -7.48
N PHE A 105 -22.18 -2.05 -7.18
CA PHE A 105 -23.08 -1.64 -6.11
C PHE A 105 -24.50 -2.14 -6.33
N LEU A 106 -24.97 -2.16 -7.56
CA LEU A 106 -26.29 -2.66 -7.92
C LEU A 106 -26.39 -4.20 -7.97
N GLY A 107 -25.27 -4.92 -7.86
CA GLY A 107 -25.21 -6.37 -8.10
C GLY A 107 -25.45 -6.75 -9.55
N ARG A 108 -25.22 -5.82 -10.49
CA ARG A 108 -25.47 -5.97 -11.93
C ARG A 108 -24.19 -6.14 -12.76
N LEU A 109 -23.04 -6.12 -12.15
CA LEU A 109 -21.78 -6.43 -12.84
C LEU A 109 -21.65 -7.94 -12.95
N ARG A 110 -21.61 -8.46 -14.18
CA ARG A 110 -21.23 -9.86 -14.42
C ARG A 110 -19.72 -9.95 -14.22
N GLU A 111 -19.28 -10.46 -13.07
CA GLU A 111 -17.86 -10.74 -12.90
C GLU A 111 -17.45 -11.83 -13.92
N PRO A 112 -16.30 -11.68 -14.60
CA PRO A 112 -15.84 -12.65 -15.56
C PRO A 112 -15.63 -13.99 -14.83
N VAL A 113 -16.35 -15.02 -15.26
CA VAL A 113 -16.10 -16.39 -14.80
C VAL A 113 -14.81 -16.84 -15.48
N THR A 114 -13.68 -16.49 -14.89
CA THR A 114 -12.41 -17.07 -15.31
C THR A 114 -12.39 -18.51 -14.82
N ALA A 115 -12.31 -19.46 -15.74
CA ALA A 115 -12.09 -20.86 -15.36
C ALA A 115 -10.91 -20.92 -14.39
N PRO A 116 -11.02 -21.62 -13.26
CA PRO A 116 -9.91 -21.70 -12.32
C PRO A 116 -8.70 -22.26 -13.04
N ALA A 117 -7.56 -21.59 -12.88
CA ALA A 117 -6.31 -22.07 -13.45
C ALA A 117 -6.00 -23.48 -12.92
N PRO A 118 -5.36 -24.36 -13.72
CA PRO A 118 -5.11 -25.77 -13.35
C PRO A 118 -4.44 -25.95 -11.97
N TRP A 119 -3.71 -24.94 -11.51
CA TRP A 119 -2.99 -24.93 -10.22
C TRP A 119 -3.76 -24.24 -9.08
N SER A 120 -4.98 -23.73 -9.32
CA SER A 120 -5.73 -22.95 -8.31
C SER A 120 -5.93 -23.73 -7.01
N ALA A 121 -6.30 -25.02 -7.11
CA ALA A 121 -6.48 -25.87 -5.93
C ALA A 121 -5.17 -26.02 -5.12
N ALA A 122 -4.03 -26.24 -5.77
CA ALA A 122 -2.73 -26.35 -5.11
C ALA A 122 -2.30 -25.03 -4.43
N VAL A 123 -2.59 -23.89 -5.04
CA VAL A 123 -2.31 -22.56 -4.47
C VAL A 123 -3.18 -22.27 -3.25
N GLU A 124 -4.46 -22.64 -3.28
CA GLU A 124 -5.36 -22.47 -2.14
C GLU A 124 -5.02 -23.43 -0.99
N ASP A 125 -4.69 -24.70 -1.28
CA ASP A 125 -4.23 -25.64 -0.27
C ASP A 125 -2.94 -25.15 0.42
N PHE A 126 -1.96 -24.66 -0.37
CA PHE A 126 -0.76 -24.03 0.16
C PHE A 126 -1.06 -22.79 1.03
N ALA A 127 -2.00 -21.96 0.61
CA ALA A 127 -2.41 -20.78 1.40
C ALA A 127 -3.04 -21.20 2.73
N GLY A 128 -3.93 -22.18 2.71
CA GLY A 128 -4.54 -22.77 3.88
C GLY A 128 -3.52 -23.38 4.84
N TRP A 129 -2.56 -24.15 4.31
CA TRP A 129 -1.46 -24.73 5.08
C TRP A 129 -0.61 -23.63 5.77
N MET A 130 -0.22 -22.60 5.01
CA MET A 130 0.54 -21.47 5.57
C MET A 130 -0.19 -20.79 6.74
N GLN A 131 -1.51 -20.70 6.66
CA GLN A 131 -2.31 -20.05 7.70
C GLN A 131 -2.51 -20.95 8.91
N ARG A 132 -2.97 -22.19 8.69
CA ARG A 132 -3.39 -23.11 9.77
C ARG A 132 -2.20 -23.76 10.47
N GLU A 133 -1.25 -24.28 9.70
CA GLU A 133 -0.15 -25.08 10.27
C GLU A 133 1.10 -24.26 10.56
N ARG A 134 1.35 -23.20 9.79
CA ARG A 134 2.53 -22.36 9.98
C ARG A 134 2.24 -21.03 10.70
N GLY A 135 0.98 -20.71 10.98
CA GLY A 135 0.58 -19.48 11.69
C GLY A 135 1.06 -18.19 11.00
N LEU A 136 1.24 -18.20 9.68
CA LEU A 136 1.77 -17.03 8.97
C LEU A 136 0.73 -15.93 8.84
N SER A 137 1.19 -14.68 8.92
CA SER A 137 0.30 -13.53 8.73
C SER A 137 -0.28 -13.49 7.32
N LEU A 138 -1.50 -12.96 7.17
CA LEU A 138 -2.16 -12.78 5.87
C LEU A 138 -1.30 -11.95 4.90
N CYS A 139 -0.51 -11.00 5.40
CA CYS A 139 0.41 -10.22 4.58
C CYS A 139 1.51 -11.11 3.99
N THR A 140 2.10 -12.01 4.78
CA THR A 140 3.13 -12.96 4.33
C THR A 140 2.54 -13.94 3.31
N ILE A 141 1.34 -14.45 3.56
CA ILE A 141 0.63 -15.36 2.65
C ILE A 141 0.36 -14.67 1.31
N ARG A 142 -0.16 -13.43 1.35
CA ARG A 142 -0.42 -12.65 0.14
C ARG A 142 0.84 -12.38 -0.67
N ASN A 143 1.94 -12.04 0.00
CA ASN A 143 3.24 -11.82 -0.65
C ASN A 143 3.74 -13.11 -1.33
N ARG A 144 3.71 -14.25 -0.65
CA ARG A 144 4.11 -15.53 -1.23
C ARG A 144 3.21 -15.95 -2.41
N ARG A 145 1.89 -15.78 -2.27
CA ARG A 145 0.95 -16.00 -3.38
C ARG A 145 1.26 -15.12 -4.58
N TRP A 146 1.63 -13.87 -4.35
CA TRP A 146 2.00 -12.96 -5.43
C TRP A 146 3.25 -13.44 -6.18
N HIS A 147 4.31 -13.81 -5.47
CA HIS A 147 5.52 -14.36 -6.09
C HIS A 147 5.25 -15.68 -6.84
N LEU A 148 4.44 -16.55 -6.24
CA LEU A 148 4.01 -17.80 -6.89
C LEU A 148 3.20 -17.50 -8.17
N GLY A 149 2.28 -16.52 -8.12
CA GLY A 149 1.50 -16.08 -9.28
C GLY A 149 2.38 -15.54 -10.43
N GLN A 150 3.52 -14.88 -10.12
CA GLN A 150 4.49 -14.47 -11.15
C GLN A 150 5.10 -15.69 -11.87
N PHE A 151 5.46 -16.74 -11.14
CA PHE A 151 5.97 -17.99 -11.70
C PHE A 151 4.90 -18.70 -12.53
N LEU A 152 3.72 -18.92 -11.96
CA LEU A 152 2.64 -19.63 -12.62
C LEU A 152 2.18 -18.93 -13.89
N GLY A 153 2.10 -17.59 -13.89
CA GLY A 153 1.79 -16.81 -15.09
C GLY A 153 2.87 -16.90 -16.16
N TRP A 154 4.14 -17.02 -15.77
CA TRP A 154 5.25 -17.26 -16.70
C TRP A 154 5.26 -18.70 -17.25
N TYR A 155 4.89 -19.67 -16.42
CA TYR A 155 4.88 -21.11 -16.76
C TYR A 155 3.64 -21.51 -17.57
N ALA A 156 2.49 -20.88 -17.34
CA ALA A 156 1.20 -21.19 -17.98
C ALA A 156 1.24 -21.37 -19.51
N PRO A 157 1.92 -20.48 -20.26
CA PRO A 157 1.93 -20.58 -21.73
C PRO A 157 2.60 -21.86 -22.25
N GLN A 158 3.33 -22.60 -21.41
CA GLN A 158 3.96 -23.86 -21.81
C GLN A 158 2.96 -25.01 -21.88
N GLY A 159 1.73 -24.87 -21.37
CA GLY A 159 0.70 -25.90 -21.38
C GLY A 159 0.99 -27.15 -20.54
N ARG A 160 2.07 -27.14 -19.75
CA ARG A 160 2.51 -28.28 -18.94
C ARG A 160 1.86 -28.28 -17.56
N PRO A 161 1.53 -29.47 -17.00
CA PRO A 161 0.99 -29.55 -15.63
C PRO A 161 2.04 -29.15 -14.59
N LEU A 162 1.59 -28.75 -13.40
CA LEU A 162 2.47 -28.36 -12.30
C LEU A 162 3.42 -29.50 -11.86
N ALA A 163 2.95 -30.74 -11.94
CA ALA A 163 3.75 -31.92 -11.64
C ALA A 163 4.97 -32.12 -12.59
N ALA A 164 4.92 -31.52 -13.77
CA ALA A 164 6.00 -31.60 -14.76
C ALA A 164 7.02 -30.46 -14.66
N VAL A 165 6.92 -29.60 -13.63
CA VAL A 165 7.91 -28.55 -13.38
C VAL A 165 9.25 -29.17 -13.04
N ALA A 166 10.30 -28.78 -13.77
CA ALA A 166 11.68 -29.20 -13.54
C ALA A 166 12.51 -28.07 -12.89
N ALA A 167 13.66 -28.42 -12.32
CA ALA A 167 14.60 -27.43 -11.77
C ALA A 167 15.02 -26.39 -12.81
N THR A 168 15.21 -26.82 -14.07
CA THR A 168 15.53 -25.94 -15.20
C THR A 168 14.46 -24.87 -15.48
N ASP A 169 13.18 -25.20 -15.26
CA ASP A 169 12.09 -24.22 -15.42
C ASP A 169 12.19 -23.12 -14.35
N LEU A 170 12.54 -23.49 -13.12
CA LEU A 170 12.69 -22.57 -12.00
C LEU A 170 13.90 -21.65 -12.19
N ASP A 171 15.02 -22.22 -12.64
CA ASP A 171 16.23 -21.43 -12.97
C ASP A 171 15.96 -20.47 -14.13
N ALA A 172 15.29 -20.94 -15.18
CA ALA A 172 14.91 -20.11 -16.33
C ALA A 172 14.00 -18.95 -15.92
N PHE A 173 13.03 -19.19 -15.01
CA PHE A 173 12.18 -18.17 -14.47
C PHE A 173 12.96 -17.14 -13.64
N LEU A 174 13.81 -17.58 -12.70
CA LEU A 174 14.62 -16.67 -11.87
C LEU A 174 15.57 -15.83 -12.72
N ALA A 175 16.18 -16.43 -13.77
CA ALA A 175 16.98 -15.72 -14.75
C ALA A 175 16.14 -14.68 -15.54
N ALA A 176 14.90 -15.05 -15.90
CA ALA A 176 13.98 -14.11 -16.57
C ALA A 176 13.63 -12.91 -15.69
N LEU A 177 13.49 -13.09 -14.36
CA LEU A 177 13.31 -11.96 -13.43
C LEU A 177 14.54 -11.03 -13.45
N GLY A 178 15.75 -11.57 -13.50
CA GLY A 178 17.00 -10.81 -13.63
C GLY A 178 17.00 -9.98 -14.91
N ARG A 179 16.67 -10.57 -16.06
CA ARG A 179 16.57 -9.86 -17.34
C ARG A 179 15.51 -8.76 -17.33
N ARG A 180 14.45 -8.89 -16.50
CA ARG A 180 13.42 -7.86 -16.28
C ARG A 180 13.87 -6.77 -15.31
N GLY A 181 15.11 -6.76 -14.85
CA GLY A 181 15.68 -5.75 -13.96
C GLY A 181 15.34 -5.93 -12.47
N TRP A 182 14.94 -7.13 -12.04
CA TRP A 182 14.72 -7.39 -10.62
C TRP A 182 16.05 -7.40 -9.85
N THR A 183 16.04 -6.81 -8.65
CA THR A 183 17.21 -6.84 -7.77
C THR A 183 17.47 -8.25 -7.23
N ARG A 184 18.72 -8.55 -6.87
CA ARG A 184 19.11 -9.83 -6.23
C ARG A 184 18.24 -10.15 -5.01
N VAL A 185 17.92 -9.15 -4.20
CA VAL A 185 17.03 -9.30 -3.01
C VAL A 185 15.62 -9.72 -3.41
N SER A 186 15.07 -9.11 -4.46
CA SER A 186 13.73 -9.46 -4.97
C SER A 186 13.69 -10.86 -5.55
N ILE A 187 14.73 -11.25 -6.31
CA ILE A 187 14.87 -12.61 -6.87
C ILE A 187 14.99 -13.64 -5.73
N ALA A 188 15.82 -13.37 -4.72
CA ALA A 188 15.94 -14.24 -3.56
C ALA A 188 14.63 -14.39 -2.77
N THR A 189 13.83 -13.32 -2.70
CA THR A 189 12.50 -13.37 -2.08
C THR A 189 11.54 -14.25 -2.88
N SER A 190 11.59 -14.15 -4.22
CA SER A 190 10.82 -15.02 -5.12
C SER A 190 11.25 -16.49 -4.96
N ALA A 191 12.56 -16.78 -4.99
CA ALA A 191 13.09 -18.12 -4.79
C ALA A 191 12.65 -18.73 -3.44
N LYS A 192 12.66 -17.93 -2.35
CA LYS A 192 12.16 -18.37 -1.02
C LYS A 192 10.66 -18.70 -1.05
N ALA A 193 9.86 -17.92 -1.77
CA ALA A 193 8.42 -18.18 -1.88
C ALA A 193 8.15 -19.46 -2.69
N LEU A 194 8.85 -19.64 -3.82
CA LEU A 194 8.77 -20.84 -4.65
C LEU A 194 9.25 -22.09 -3.89
N ARG A 195 10.38 -22.01 -3.19
CA ARG A 195 10.88 -23.11 -2.37
C ARG A 195 9.87 -23.55 -1.30
N ALA A 196 9.19 -22.59 -0.68
CA ALA A 196 8.16 -22.90 0.31
C ALA A 196 6.95 -23.60 -0.32
N PHE A 197 6.54 -23.19 -1.52
CA PHE A 197 5.45 -23.81 -2.26
C PHE A 197 5.81 -25.22 -2.73
N PHE A 198 6.96 -25.38 -3.40
CA PHE A 198 7.36 -26.70 -3.93
C PHE A 198 7.66 -27.70 -2.81
N ARG A 199 8.20 -27.28 -1.67
CA ARG A 199 8.32 -28.16 -0.49
C ARG A 199 6.95 -28.65 -0.01
N HIS A 200 5.94 -27.79 -0.01
CA HIS A 200 4.57 -28.21 0.32
C HIS A 200 4.00 -29.13 -0.75
N ALA A 201 4.22 -28.84 -2.03
CA ALA A 201 3.78 -29.68 -3.14
C ALA A 201 4.44 -31.06 -3.14
N GLU A 202 5.72 -31.16 -2.82
CA GLU A 202 6.45 -32.43 -2.63
C GLU A 202 5.80 -33.32 -1.55
N LEU A 203 5.48 -32.70 -0.39
CA LEU A 203 4.81 -33.41 0.72
C LEU A 203 3.43 -33.93 0.35
N ARG A 204 2.78 -33.34 -0.65
CA ARG A 204 1.46 -33.73 -1.17
C ARG A 204 1.52 -34.59 -2.43
N GLY A 205 2.74 -34.96 -2.89
CA GLY A 205 2.91 -35.71 -4.13
C GLY A 205 2.54 -34.91 -5.40
N GLY A 206 2.45 -33.60 -5.32
CA GLY A 206 2.04 -32.71 -6.42
C GLY A 206 3.16 -32.33 -7.38
N CYS A 207 4.40 -32.67 -7.10
CA CYS A 207 5.57 -32.49 -7.98
C CYS A 207 6.67 -33.51 -7.67
N ALA A 208 7.70 -33.55 -8.52
CA ALA A 208 8.82 -34.44 -8.31
C ALA A 208 9.59 -34.13 -7.01
N PRO A 209 10.06 -35.13 -6.27
CA PRO A 209 10.85 -34.91 -5.07
C PRO A 209 12.17 -34.21 -5.41
N GLY A 210 12.67 -33.38 -4.51
CA GLY A 210 13.93 -32.63 -4.67
C GLY A 210 13.83 -31.31 -5.41
N ILE A 211 12.70 -30.96 -6.03
CA ILE A 211 12.47 -29.67 -6.73
C ILE A 211 12.69 -28.48 -5.81
N ALA A 212 12.18 -28.54 -4.58
CA ALA A 212 12.35 -27.43 -3.63
C ALA A 212 13.82 -27.22 -3.24
N ALA A 213 14.59 -28.29 -3.13
CA ALA A 213 16.02 -28.23 -2.81
C ALA A 213 16.84 -27.68 -3.99
N ALA A 214 16.45 -28.00 -5.22
CA ALA A 214 17.12 -27.54 -6.43
C ALA A 214 16.98 -26.02 -6.69
N ILE A 215 16.02 -25.32 -6.06
CA ILE A 215 15.84 -23.88 -6.27
C ILE A 215 17.07 -23.12 -5.75
N ALA A 216 17.89 -22.61 -6.64
CA ALA A 216 19.03 -21.75 -6.31
C ALA A 216 18.56 -20.37 -5.81
N THR A 217 19.30 -19.81 -4.86
CA THR A 217 19.03 -18.45 -4.35
C THR A 217 20.27 -17.59 -4.61
N PRO A 218 20.14 -16.41 -5.20
CA PRO A 218 21.28 -15.51 -5.33
C PRO A 218 21.94 -15.27 -3.98
N ARG A 219 23.27 -15.29 -3.97
CA ARG A 219 24.04 -14.97 -2.75
C ARG A 219 23.79 -13.53 -2.37
N LEU A 220 23.32 -13.31 -1.16
CA LEU A 220 23.11 -11.99 -0.56
C LEU A 220 24.10 -11.83 0.58
N PHE A 221 24.85 -10.75 0.54
CA PHE A 221 25.74 -10.42 1.65
C PHE A 221 24.96 -9.58 2.67
N ALA A 222 25.10 -9.93 3.94
CA ALA A 222 24.47 -9.18 5.00
C ALA A 222 25.05 -7.76 5.05
N GLN A 223 24.16 -6.77 5.16
CA GLN A 223 24.57 -5.38 5.29
C GLN A 223 25.40 -4.82 4.09
N GLU A 224 25.15 -5.29 2.89
CA GLU A 224 25.84 -4.85 1.67
C GLU A 224 25.65 -3.34 1.37
N THR A 225 24.50 -2.80 1.80
CA THR A 225 24.16 -1.38 1.62
C THR A 225 24.13 -0.63 2.96
N CYS A 226 24.53 0.63 2.95
CA CYS A 226 24.31 1.53 4.08
C CYS A 226 22.82 1.91 4.20
N PRO A 227 22.34 2.27 5.42
CA PRO A 227 21.01 2.80 5.60
C PRO A 227 20.84 4.07 4.74
N ALA A 228 19.84 4.08 3.89
CA ALA A 228 19.56 5.24 3.04
C ALA A 228 18.28 5.93 3.54
N GLY A 229 18.45 7.03 4.24
CA GLY A 229 17.38 7.95 4.64
C GLY A 229 17.75 9.38 4.25
N PRO A 230 16.78 10.32 4.23
CA PRO A 230 17.10 11.73 4.06
C PRO A 230 17.95 12.22 5.23
N PRO A 231 18.90 13.15 5.01
CA PRO A 231 19.58 13.86 6.08
C PRO A 231 18.58 14.53 7.02
N TRP A 232 18.96 14.69 8.28
CA TRP A 232 18.03 15.24 9.28
C TRP A 232 17.57 16.66 8.93
N GLU A 233 18.40 17.45 8.33
CA GLU A 233 18.10 18.81 7.85
C GLU A 233 17.01 18.80 6.76
N GLU A 234 16.99 17.79 5.92
CA GLU A 234 15.91 17.60 4.94
C GLU A 234 14.59 17.23 5.63
N VAL A 235 14.65 16.37 6.64
CA VAL A 235 13.45 16.03 7.44
C VAL A 235 12.91 17.29 8.12
N GLN A 236 13.76 18.12 8.70
CA GLN A 236 13.35 19.38 9.32
C GLN A 236 12.72 20.36 8.31
N ARG A 237 13.34 20.54 7.14
CA ARG A 237 12.78 21.37 6.06
C ARG A 237 11.43 20.85 5.58
N LEU A 238 11.27 19.55 5.47
CA LEU A 238 10.01 18.92 5.08
C LEU A 238 8.94 19.14 6.14
N LEU A 239 9.25 18.97 7.41
CA LEU A 239 8.35 19.23 8.53
C LEU A 239 7.95 20.71 8.57
N ALA A 240 8.88 21.64 8.37
CA ALA A 240 8.59 23.08 8.29
C ALA A 240 7.58 23.40 7.16
N ARG A 241 7.73 22.81 5.98
CA ARG A 241 6.79 22.99 4.86
C ARG A 241 5.38 22.47 5.13
N THR A 242 5.20 21.58 6.11
CA THR A 242 3.87 21.09 6.51
C THR A 242 3.26 21.88 7.65
N GLN A 243 3.90 22.97 8.07
CA GLN A 243 3.42 23.83 9.15
C GLN A 243 2.47 24.91 8.59
N THR A 244 1.33 24.44 8.07
CA THR A 244 0.27 25.28 7.50
C THR A 244 -1.09 24.83 8.04
N ASP A 245 -2.14 25.61 7.76
CA ASP A 245 -3.52 25.28 8.14
C ASP A 245 -4.26 24.43 7.10
N GLN A 246 -3.57 24.00 6.04
CA GLN A 246 -4.18 23.17 5.02
C GLN A 246 -4.46 21.75 5.56
N PRO A 247 -5.66 21.20 5.33
CA PRO A 247 -6.03 19.88 5.85
C PRO A 247 -5.04 18.75 5.48
N ARG A 248 -4.47 18.82 4.27
CA ARG A 248 -3.45 17.88 3.83
C ARG A 248 -2.18 17.99 4.67
N ASP A 249 -1.74 19.22 4.94
CA ASP A 249 -0.49 19.46 5.65
C ASP A 249 -0.60 19.10 7.13
N LEU A 250 -1.72 19.44 7.79
CA LEU A 250 -1.99 19.04 9.17
C LEU A 250 -1.96 17.51 9.35
N ARG A 251 -2.60 16.76 8.45
CA ARG A 251 -2.53 15.29 8.48
C ARG A 251 -1.11 14.78 8.22
N ASP A 252 -0.48 15.30 7.17
CA ASP A 252 0.82 14.81 6.72
C ASP A 252 1.89 15.12 7.78
N ARG A 253 1.81 16.27 8.45
CA ARG A 253 2.71 16.63 9.56
C ARG A 253 2.62 15.64 10.71
N ALA A 254 1.40 15.28 11.15
CA ALA A 254 1.22 14.29 12.21
C ALA A 254 1.81 12.92 11.82
N LEU A 255 1.58 12.47 10.58
CA LEU A 255 2.13 11.21 10.06
C LEU A 255 3.66 11.23 9.97
N LEU A 256 4.23 12.33 9.47
CA LEU A 256 5.68 12.49 9.30
C LEU A 256 6.41 12.57 10.62
N LEU A 257 5.86 13.26 11.62
CA LEU A 257 6.42 13.36 12.97
C LEU A 257 6.45 11.98 13.64
N LEU A 258 5.40 11.17 13.54
CA LEU A 258 5.41 9.79 14.04
C LEU A 258 6.51 8.93 13.40
N CYS A 259 6.74 9.11 12.11
CA CYS A 259 7.81 8.40 11.39
C CYS A 259 9.20 8.92 11.74
N ALA A 260 9.37 10.24 11.90
CA ALA A 260 10.67 10.88 12.08
C ALA A 260 11.14 10.91 13.55
N VAL A 261 10.22 11.12 14.50
CA VAL A 261 10.57 11.23 15.94
C VAL A 261 10.69 9.85 16.57
N TYR A 262 9.68 8.99 16.34
CA TYR A 262 9.66 7.66 16.96
C TYR A 262 10.15 6.55 16.02
N GLY A 263 10.43 6.84 14.77
CA GLY A 263 10.87 5.86 13.78
C GLY A 263 9.88 4.72 13.57
N LEU A 264 8.57 4.96 13.72
CA LEU A 264 7.54 3.93 13.62
C LEU A 264 7.48 3.30 12.22
N ARG A 265 7.16 2.01 12.18
CA ARG A 265 6.90 1.32 10.90
C ARG A 265 5.57 1.79 10.30
N ALA A 266 5.44 1.72 8.97
CA ALA A 266 4.21 2.10 8.28
C ALA A 266 2.96 1.41 8.87
N SER A 267 3.04 0.11 9.14
CA SER A 267 1.94 -0.66 9.73
C SER A 267 1.62 -0.25 11.18
N GLU A 268 2.61 0.22 11.93
CA GLU A 268 2.42 0.72 13.29
C GLU A 268 1.71 2.08 13.25
N VAL A 269 2.15 3.00 12.39
CA VAL A 269 1.51 4.33 12.23
C VAL A 269 0.05 4.21 11.78
N VAL A 270 -0.21 3.46 10.71
CA VAL A 270 -1.59 3.35 10.19
C VAL A 270 -2.50 2.50 11.09
N GLY A 271 -1.91 1.65 11.94
CA GLY A 271 -2.62 0.84 12.93
C GLY A 271 -2.90 1.57 14.25
N LEU A 272 -2.44 2.82 14.40
CA LEU A 272 -2.77 3.62 15.60
C LEU A 272 -4.26 3.89 15.69
N ARG A 273 -4.80 3.78 16.90
CA ARG A 273 -6.19 4.04 17.24
C ARG A 273 -6.27 5.20 18.22
N LEU A 274 -7.44 5.79 18.35
CA LEU A 274 -7.67 6.88 19.31
C LEU A 274 -7.38 6.44 20.76
N ASP A 275 -7.61 5.17 21.08
CA ASP A 275 -7.39 4.57 22.40
C ASP A 275 -5.91 4.37 22.74
N HIS A 276 -5.01 4.54 21.76
CA HIS A 276 -3.57 4.42 21.98
C HIS A 276 -2.91 5.72 22.45
N LEU A 277 -3.66 6.81 22.52
CA LEU A 277 -3.22 8.10 23.08
C LEU A 277 -3.79 8.28 24.48
N ASP A 278 -2.90 8.37 25.44
CA ASP A 278 -3.19 8.78 26.81
C ASP A 278 -2.73 10.23 26.98
N TRP A 279 -3.66 11.16 26.88
CA TRP A 279 -3.38 12.60 26.95
C TRP A 279 -3.03 13.05 28.37
N GLU A 280 -3.57 12.38 29.41
CA GLU A 280 -3.35 12.74 30.80
C GLU A 280 -1.94 12.33 31.25
N ARG A 281 -1.49 11.15 30.80
CA ARG A 281 -0.14 10.64 31.10
C ARG A 281 0.90 11.03 30.07
N GLU A 282 0.50 11.72 29.01
CA GLU A 282 1.36 12.08 27.87
C GLU A 282 2.09 10.87 27.27
N VAL A 283 1.35 9.77 27.04
CA VAL A 283 1.90 8.52 26.51
C VAL A 283 1.20 8.09 25.22
N LEU A 284 2.00 7.73 24.22
CA LEU A 284 1.55 7.04 23.01
C LEU A 284 1.87 5.54 23.12
N TRP A 285 0.84 4.72 23.17
CA TRP A 285 0.93 3.25 23.18
C TRP A 285 0.98 2.71 21.77
N VAL A 286 2.12 2.20 21.31
CA VAL A 286 2.30 1.71 19.93
C VAL A 286 2.20 0.19 19.89
N PRO A 287 1.17 -0.38 19.24
CA PRO A 287 1.08 -1.82 19.02
C PRO A 287 2.19 -2.29 18.07
N ARG A 288 2.97 -3.26 18.51
CA ARG A 288 4.06 -3.81 17.69
C ARG A 288 3.56 -4.90 16.77
N ALA A 289 3.41 -4.59 15.49
CA ALA A 289 2.87 -5.48 14.46
C ALA A 289 3.54 -6.87 14.37
N LYS A 290 4.80 -7.00 14.81
CA LYS A 290 5.57 -8.24 14.79
C LYS A 290 5.79 -8.88 16.17
N ALA A 291 5.19 -8.34 17.24
CA ALA A 291 5.44 -8.77 18.61
C ALA A 291 4.21 -9.33 19.33
N GLN A 292 3.31 -9.99 18.60
CA GLN A 292 2.16 -10.74 19.15
C GLN A 292 1.39 -9.96 20.23
N GLY A 293 0.86 -8.79 19.86
CA GLY A 293 0.01 -7.99 20.72
C GLY A 293 0.73 -7.16 21.79
N ARG A 294 2.06 -7.17 21.86
CA ARG A 294 2.81 -6.28 22.76
C ARG A 294 2.69 -4.83 22.29
N THR A 295 2.37 -3.94 23.23
CA THR A 295 2.42 -2.49 23.02
C THR A 295 3.72 -1.95 23.61
N GLN A 296 4.25 -0.89 23.00
CA GLN A 296 5.40 -0.16 23.53
C GLN A 296 4.97 1.26 23.84
N PRO A 297 5.21 1.76 25.08
CA PRO A 297 4.96 3.14 25.43
C PRO A 297 6.05 4.05 24.85
N TYR A 298 5.62 5.21 24.39
CA TYR A 298 6.48 6.33 24.03
C TYR A 298 5.99 7.60 24.74
N PRO A 299 6.87 8.42 25.32
CA PRO A 299 6.48 9.74 25.81
C PRO A 299 5.92 10.55 24.64
N LEU A 300 4.78 11.20 24.85
CA LEU A 300 4.16 12.06 23.86
C LEU A 300 4.88 13.40 23.82
N VAL A 301 5.86 13.52 22.93
CA VAL A 301 6.61 14.76 22.73
C VAL A 301 5.64 15.87 22.30
N GLN A 302 5.77 17.06 22.88
CA GLN A 302 4.86 18.19 22.67
C GLN A 302 4.58 18.47 21.18
N THR A 303 5.61 18.55 20.34
CA THR A 303 5.45 18.80 18.89
C THR A 303 4.65 17.71 18.17
N VAL A 304 4.72 16.46 18.63
CA VAL A 304 3.91 15.35 18.10
C VAL A 304 2.49 15.45 18.62
N GLY A 305 2.31 15.72 19.92
CA GLY A 305 1.00 15.90 20.55
C GLY A 305 0.19 17.01 19.90
N GLU A 306 0.79 18.18 19.72
CA GLU A 306 0.17 19.33 19.05
C GLU A 306 -0.25 18.99 17.60
N ALA A 307 0.61 18.32 16.84
CA ALA A 307 0.29 17.94 15.47
C ALA A 307 -0.84 16.89 15.39
N LEU A 308 -0.86 15.94 16.32
CA LEU A 308 -1.94 14.95 16.44
C LEU A 308 -3.25 15.64 16.82
N LEU A 309 -3.21 16.53 17.80
CA LEU A 309 -4.39 17.28 18.26
C LEU A 309 -4.96 18.14 17.14
N ALA A 310 -4.12 18.90 16.44
CA ALA A 310 -4.54 19.72 15.30
C ALA A 310 -5.18 18.86 14.19
N TYR A 311 -4.61 17.70 13.86
CA TYR A 311 -5.22 16.77 12.91
C TYR A 311 -6.55 16.24 13.40
N LEU A 312 -6.65 15.79 14.64
CA LEU A 312 -7.86 15.19 15.21
C LEU A 312 -9.01 16.17 15.29
N GLN A 313 -8.75 17.40 15.72
CA GLN A 313 -9.77 18.42 15.91
C GLN A 313 -10.22 19.07 14.61
N ARG A 314 -9.29 19.35 13.70
CA ARG A 314 -9.52 20.22 12.54
C ARG A 314 -9.70 19.49 11.22
N VAL A 315 -9.19 18.24 11.10
CA VAL A 315 -9.05 17.58 9.81
C VAL A 315 -9.65 16.19 9.79
N ARG A 316 -9.50 15.42 10.87
CA ARG A 316 -9.97 14.03 10.89
C ARG A 316 -11.48 13.99 10.64
N PRO A 317 -11.95 13.23 9.62
CA PRO A 317 -13.38 13.13 9.35
C PRO A 317 -14.13 12.55 10.56
N ARG A 318 -15.32 13.07 10.86
CA ARG A 318 -16.23 12.46 11.85
C ARG A 318 -16.60 11.06 11.39
N SER A 319 -16.33 10.06 12.21
CA SER A 319 -16.54 8.66 11.89
C SER A 319 -16.61 7.82 13.15
N ALA A 320 -17.42 6.75 13.16
CA ALA A 320 -17.44 5.75 14.21
C ALA A 320 -16.16 4.89 14.27
N ARG A 321 -15.30 4.99 13.27
CA ARG A 321 -14.03 4.27 13.22
C ARG A 321 -13.07 4.78 14.29
N ARG A 322 -12.42 3.84 14.97
CA ARG A 322 -11.45 4.14 16.03
C ARG A 322 -10.02 4.32 15.52
N GLU A 323 -9.75 4.00 14.25
CA GLU A 323 -8.44 4.22 13.64
C GLU A 323 -8.13 5.71 13.62
N MET A 324 -6.91 6.08 14.04
CA MET A 324 -6.50 7.47 14.17
C MET A 324 -6.47 8.17 12.80
N PHE A 325 -5.83 7.56 11.82
CA PHE A 325 -5.66 8.15 10.50
C PHE A 325 -6.65 7.58 9.48
N LEU A 326 -7.43 8.47 8.90
CA LEU A 326 -8.39 8.16 7.85
C LEU A 326 -8.00 8.86 6.54
N THR A 327 -8.56 8.37 5.44
CA THR A 327 -8.47 9.07 4.15
C THR A 327 -9.20 10.41 4.22
N LEU A 328 -8.64 11.47 3.60
CA LEU A 328 -9.27 12.80 3.57
C LEU A 328 -10.44 12.91 2.58
N ARG A 329 -10.65 11.88 1.77
CA ARG A 329 -11.74 11.83 0.79
C ARG A 329 -12.63 10.64 1.07
N ALA A 330 -13.91 10.85 0.95
CA ALA A 330 -14.90 9.78 1.09
C ALA A 330 -14.76 8.71 -0.02
N PRO A 331 -15.05 7.44 0.31
CA PRO A 331 -15.45 6.95 1.62
C PRO A 331 -14.29 6.99 2.60
N PHE A 332 -14.55 7.52 3.80
CA PHE A 332 -13.54 7.64 4.85
C PHE A 332 -13.14 6.26 5.37
N ARG A 333 -11.94 5.84 5.01
CA ARG A 333 -11.39 4.52 5.34
C ARG A 333 -10.12 4.68 6.16
N PRO A 334 -9.73 3.70 6.96
CA PRO A 334 -8.42 3.69 7.59
C PRO A 334 -7.31 3.87 6.54
N LEU A 335 -6.34 4.71 6.88
CA LEU A 335 -5.18 4.93 6.00
C LEU A 335 -4.42 3.61 5.85
N SER A 336 -4.12 3.21 4.63
CA SER A 336 -3.34 2.01 4.37
C SER A 336 -1.83 2.30 4.42
N PRO A 337 -0.97 1.27 4.61
CA PRO A 337 0.48 1.44 4.48
C PRO A 337 0.91 2.03 3.12
N GLY A 338 0.19 1.67 2.05
CA GLY A 338 0.40 2.27 0.71
C GLY A 338 0.00 3.74 0.65
N GLY A 339 -1.06 4.13 1.39
CA GLY A 339 -1.45 5.54 1.55
C GLY A 339 -0.39 6.35 2.27
N LEU A 340 0.20 5.82 3.35
CA LEU A 340 1.31 6.46 4.06
C LEU A 340 2.56 6.55 3.17
N TYR A 341 2.87 5.49 2.39
CA TYR A 341 3.95 5.53 1.41
C TYR A 341 3.74 6.67 0.40
N HIS A 342 2.53 6.84 -0.10
CA HIS A 342 2.21 7.92 -1.03
C HIS A 342 2.42 9.31 -0.39
N VAL A 343 2.02 9.49 0.88
CA VAL A 343 2.27 10.73 1.62
C VAL A 343 3.77 11.03 1.70
N THR A 344 4.56 10.10 2.22
CA THR A 344 6.01 10.30 2.40
C THR A 344 6.73 10.51 1.07
N SER A 345 6.39 9.71 0.05
CA SER A 345 6.99 9.81 -1.28
C SER A 345 6.66 11.15 -1.97
N SER A 346 5.41 11.61 -1.91
CA SER A 346 5.01 12.91 -2.48
C SER A 346 5.77 14.05 -1.82
N ARG A 347 5.86 14.04 -0.48
CA ARG A 347 6.52 15.12 0.27
C ARG A 347 8.03 15.18 0.00
N LEU A 348 8.71 14.04 -0.07
CA LEU A 348 10.12 13.99 -0.45
C LEU A 348 10.34 14.42 -1.91
N THR A 349 9.40 14.10 -2.80
CA THR A 349 9.45 14.54 -4.21
C THR A 349 9.21 16.06 -4.32
N GLU A 350 8.24 16.61 -3.60
CA GLU A 350 7.96 18.05 -3.53
C GLU A 350 9.13 18.84 -2.94
N LEU A 351 9.93 18.22 -2.05
CA LEU A 351 11.17 18.81 -1.52
C LEU A 351 12.34 18.73 -2.50
N GLY A 352 12.28 17.88 -3.52
CA GLY A 352 13.41 17.61 -4.43
C GLY A 352 14.49 16.73 -3.79
N SER A 353 14.16 15.93 -2.77
CA SER A 353 15.10 15.06 -2.06
C SER A 353 15.75 14.05 -3.03
N PRO A 354 17.09 13.89 -3.04
CA PRO A 354 17.79 12.90 -3.84
C PRO A 354 17.69 11.49 -3.25
N THR A 355 17.05 11.32 -2.10
CA THR A 355 16.97 10.05 -1.39
C THR A 355 16.35 8.95 -2.28
N PRO A 356 17.04 7.81 -2.48
CA PRO A 356 16.56 6.74 -3.35
C PRO A 356 15.32 6.03 -2.81
N HIS A 357 15.16 5.99 -1.48
CA HIS A 357 14.02 5.40 -0.80
C HIS A 357 13.11 6.49 -0.25
N ARG A 358 11.88 6.59 -0.76
CA ARG A 358 10.93 7.67 -0.43
C ARG A 358 9.76 7.23 0.45
N GLY A 359 9.80 6.02 0.97
CA GLY A 359 8.74 5.48 1.85
C GLY A 359 8.97 5.83 3.33
N PRO A 360 8.02 5.46 4.21
CA PRO A 360 8.12 5.69 5.66
C PRO A 360 9.38 5.09 6.29
N HIS A 361 9.95 4.05 5.67
CA HIS A 361 11.17 3.43 6.16
C HIS A 361 12.40 4.34 6.05
N ALA A 362 12.40 5.27 5.07
CA ALA A 362 13.45 6.28 4.95
C ALA A 362 13.49 7.22 6.17
N PHE A 363 12.33 7.63 6.68
CA PHE A 363 12.22 8.43 7.90
C PHE A 363 12.68 7.67 9.14
N ARG A 364 12.40 6.37 9.20
CA ARG A 364 12.91 5.51 10.26
C ARG A 364 14.45 5.41 10.23
N HIS A 365 15.05 5.34 9.05
CA HIS A 365 16.51 5.42 8.90
C HIS A 365 17.03 6.79 9.35
N ALA A 366 16.38 7.89 8.97
CA ALA A 366 16.75 9.23 9.42
C ALA A 366 16.68 9.36 10.96
N CYS A 367 15.63 8.83 11.59
CA CYS A 367 15.48 8.76 13.04
C CYS A 367 16.66 8.00 13.69
N ALA A 368 16.97 6.81 13.17
CA ALA A 368 18.07 6.01 13.69
C ALA A 368 19.42 6.72 13.54
N MET A 369 19.68 7.32 12.37
CA MET A 369 20.91 8.08 12.11
C MET A 369 21.05 9.28 13.05
N ARG A 370 19.95 9.97 13.33
CA ARG A 370 19.94 11.07 14.32
C ARG A 370 20.31 10.58 15.72
N LEU A 371 19.76 9.42 16.13
CA LEU A 371 20.09 8.84 17.43
C LEU A 371 21.56 8.39 17.52
N VAL A 372 22.12 7.85 16.43
CA VAL A 372 23.56 7.55 16.32
C VAL A 372 24.38 8.84 16.49
N ALA A 373 24.03 9.88 15.72
CA ALA A 373 24.72 11.18 15.80
C ALA A 373 24.61 11.85 17.17
N ALA A 374 23.57 11.55 17.94
CA ALA A 374 23.39 11.98 19.33
C ALA A 374 24.16 11.09 20.37
N GLY A 375 24.97 10.12 19.91
CA GLY A 375 25.74 9.25 20.77
C GLY A 375 24.95 8.14 21.47
N CYS A 376 23.71 7.88 21.08
CA CYS A 376 22.91 6.81 21.65
C CYS A 376 23.51 5.43 21.32
N SER A 377 23.61 4.54 22.31
CA SER A 377 24.08 3.17 22.07
C SER A 377 23.15 2.41 21.10
N LEU A 378 23.72 1.48 20.33
CA LEU A 378 22.94 0.63 19.41
C LEU A 378 21.83 -0.15 20.12
N LYS A 379 22.00 -0.48 21.40
CA LYS A 379 20.96 -1.12 22.21
C LYS A 379 19.78 -0.19 22.40
N VAL A 380 20.02 1.04 22.86
CA VAL A 380 18.97 2.07 23.04
C VAL A 380 18.24 2.36 21.73
N ILE A 381 18.97 2.49 20.62
CA ILE A 381 18.40 2.68 19.29
C ILE A 381 17.51 1.48 18.89
N GLY A 382 17.99 0.25 19.14
CA GLY A 382 17.23 -0.96 18.89
C GLY A 382 15.93 -1.04 19.68
N ASP A 383 16.00 -0.72 20.98
CA ASP A 383 14.86 -0.68 21.89
C ASP A 383 13.86 0.40 21.45
N HIS A 384 14.33 1.62 21.19
CA HIS A 384 13.51 2.72 20.69
C HIS A 384 12.76 2.36 19.41
N LEU A 385 13.47 1.79 18.44
CA LEU A 385 12.86 1.39 17.17
C LEU A 385 12.02 0.10 17.29
N GLY A 386 12.09 -0.64 18.39
CA GLY A 386 11.44 -1.93 18.58
C GLY A 386 11.98 -2.99 17.62
N HIS A 387 13.31 -3.12 17.55
CA HIS A 387 13.96 -4.19 16.83
C HIS A 387 13.89 -5.50 17.64
N ARG A 388 13.50 -6.59 16.99
CA ARG A 388 13.47 -7.93 17.63
C ARG A 388 14.85 -8.60 17.66
N SER A 389 15.76 -8.12 16.85
CA SER A 389 17.09 -8.68 16.67
C SER A 389 18.11 -7.55 16.60
N THR A 390 19.22 -7.73 17.28
CA THR A 390 20.38 -6.84 17.24
C THR A 390 20.93 -6.67 15.83
N SER A 391 20.79 -7.69 14.97
CA SER A 391 21.25 -7.62 13.57
C SER A 391 20.55 -6.50 12.78
N ALA A 392 19.31 -6.15 13.12
CA ALA A 392 18.59 -5.05 12.47
C ALA A 392 19.17 -3.67 12.85
N THR A 393 19.78 -3.55 14.02
CA THR A 393 20.40 -2.30 14.49
C THR A 393 21.87 -2.19 14.08
N ARG A 394 22.57 -3.30 13.92
CA ARG A 394 23.98 -3.35 13.47
C ARG A 394 24.21 -2.63 12.13
N LEU A 395 23.17 -2.48 11.33
CA LEU A 395 23.24 -1.69 10.08
C LEU A 395 23.70 -0.25 10.33
N TYR A 396 23.34 0.32 11.48
CA TYR A 396 23.70 1.71 11.84
C TYR A 396 25.11 1.87 12.40
N ALA A 397 25.74 0.79 12.87
CA ALA A 397 27.14 0.82 13.29
C ALA A 397 28.10 1.22 12.16
N LYS A 398 27.74 0.94 10.92
CA LYS A 398 28.56 1.30 9.73
C LYS A 398 28.62 2.79 9.42
N VAL A 399 27.72 3.55 10.00
CA VAL A 399 27.60 5.00 9.76
C VAL A 399 27.91 5.81 11.01
N ASP A 400 28.28 5.14 12.09
CA ASP A 400 28.79 5.75 13.32
C ASP A 400 30.27 6.10 13.13
N LEU A 401 30.48 7.24 12.46
CA LEU A 401 31.84 7.70 12.13
C LEU A 401 32.65 8.08 13.41
N VAL A 402 31.98 8.43 14.52
CA VAL A 402 32.63 8.73 15.78
C VAL A 402 33.20 7.46 16.36
N ALA A 403 32.36 6.45 16.59
CA ALA A 403 32.82 5.15 17.09
C ALA A 403 33.83 4.46 16.16
N LEU A 404 33.63 4.58 14.82
CA LEU A 404 34.60 4.03 13.86
C LEU A 404 35.96 4.73 13.92
N ARG A 405 36.00 6.04 14.18
CA ARG A 405 37.27 6.77 14.38
C ARG A 405 37.96 6.36 15.68
N GLU A 406 37.22 6.18 16.74
CA GLU A 406 37.76 5.66 18.00
C GLU A 406 38.38 4.27 17.81
N VAL A 407 37.69 3.37 17.11
CA VAL A 407 38.23 2.04 16.78
C VAL A 407 39.47 2.16 15.87
N ALA A 408 39.50 3.09 14.94
CA ALA A 408 40.65 3.31 14.06
C ALA A 408 41.83 3.99 14.80
N ALA A 409 41.52 4.76 15.83
CA ALA A 409 42.53 5.43 16.67
C ALA A 409 43.10 4.51 17.75
N LEU A 410 42.57 3.28 17.94
CA LEU A 410 43.26 2.26 18.74
C LEU A 410 44.63 2.06 18.11
N ALA A 411 45.62 2.74 18.73
CA ALA A 411 46.98 2.74 18.25
C ALA A 411 47.46 1.30 18.09
N LEU A 412 47.97 1.00 16.93
CA LEU A 412 48.88 -0.14 16.70
C LEU A 412 50.20 0.11 17.49
N GLY A 413 50.09 0.76 18.66
CA GLY A 413 51.21 1.04 19.57
C GLY A 413 51.77 -0.27 20.12
N GLY A 414 52.76 -0.79 19.41
CA GLY A 414 53.48 -2.02 19.78
C GLY A 414 53.90 -2.86 18.58
N VAL A 415 53.62 -2.45 17.35
CA VAL A 415 54.25 -3.05 16.15
C VAL A 415 55.15 -1.99 15.53
N ALA A 416 56.31 -1.82 16.08
CA ALA A 416 57.51 -1.25 15.51
C ALA A 416 58.57 -2.33 15.43
#